data_ed7a9041c69be8cc77429592547b4986
#
_entry.id   ed7a9041c69be8cc77429592547b4986
#
_cell.length_a   1.000
_cell.length_b   1.000
_cell.length_c   1.000
_cell.angle_alpha   90.00
_cell.angle_beta   90.00
_cell.angle_gamma   90.00
#
_symmetry.space_group_name_H-M   'P 1'
#
loop_
_entity.id
_entity.type
_entity.pdbx_description
1 polymer ?
#
loop_
_entity_poly.entity_id
_entity_poly.type
_entity_poly.pdbx_seq_one_letter_code
_entity_poly.pdbx_strand_id
1 'polypeptide(L)'
;MQRHLSPDSGEAVVAEFRADRMTYWQGHLIMAVIFGTLAGLVLVWQGNPYPVMGPIGAAIAIAARGAFLASEALSDVWKLTERRLLGPGARSIPLSQIALARAFLGTVQIVTRSGDKHLIKYLGDAAGTAQRIGSAIGAQA
;
A
#
# COMPACT_ATOMS: atom_id res chain seq x y z
N MET A 1 15.36 9.93 2.14
CA MET A 1 15.04 10.33 0.75
C MET A 1 14.99 9.08 -0.12
N GLN A 2 13.83 8.83 -0.69
CA GLN A 2 13.67 7.68 -1.57
C GLN A 2 14.14 8.02 -2.98
N ARG A 3 14.84 7.09 -3.59
CA ARG A 3 15.24 7.21 -4.98
C ARG A 3 14.26 6.44 -5.85
N HIS A 4 13.78 7.08 -6.89
CA HIS A 4 12.97 6.44 -7.90
C HIS A 4 13.80 6.26 -9.16
N LEU A 5 13.66 5.10 -9.78
CA LEU A 5 14.33 4.86 -11.06
C LEU A 5 13.66 5.67 -12.14
N SER A 6 14.49 6.26 -13.01
CA SER A 6 14.00 6.88 -14.23
C SER A 6 13.86 5.82 -15.32
N PRO A 7 12.88 5.96 -16.22
CA PRO A 7 12.79 5.08 -17.37
C PRO A 7 14.05 5.18 -18.24
N ASP A 8 14.44 4.09 -18.85
CA ASP A 8 15.53 4.08 -19.81
C ASP A 8 15.18 4.95 -21.02
N SER A 9 16.21 5.40 -21.74
CA SER A 9 16.01 6.13 -22.98
C SER A 9 15.17 5.30 -23.95
N GLY A 10 14.08 5.86 -24.44
CA GLY A 10 13.13 5.20 -25.31
C GLY A 10 11.99 4.48 -24.61
N GLU A 11 12.01 4.35 -23.29
CA GLU A 11 10.86 3.85 -22.53
C GLU A 11 9.88 4.98 -22.24
N ALA A 12 8.60 4.73 -22.50
CA ALA A 12 7.53 5.65 -22.14
C ALA A 12 6.86 5.20 -20.85
N VAL A 13 6.65 6.14 -19.92
CA VAL A 13 5.84 5.88 -18.74
C VAL A 13 4.37 5.84 -19.17
N VAL A 14 3.74 4.67 -19.03
CA VAL A 14 2.36 4.44 -19.44
C VAL A 14 1.40 4.86 -18.32
N ALA A 15 1.78 4.65 -17.06
CA ALA A 15 0.97 4.97 -15.92
C ALA A 15 1.84 5.19 -14.69
N GLU A 16 1.32 6.00 -13.76
CA GLU A 16 1.90 6.17 -12.43
C GLU A 16 0.87 5.77 -11.39
N PHE A 17 1.32 5.07 -10.35
CA PHE A 17 0.48 4.67 -9.22
C PHE A 17 1.05 5.28 -7.96
N ARG A 18 0.27 6.16 -7.35
CA ARG A 18 0.66 6.86 -6.13
C ARG A 18 -0.19 6.41 -4.96
N ALA A 19 0.39 6.45 -3.76
CA ALA A 19 -0.38 6.24 -2.56
C ALA A 19 -1.44 7.34 -2.42
N ASP A 20 -2.67 6.92 -2.13
CA ASP A 20 -3.78 7.84 -1.90
C ASP A 20 -3.84 8.22 -0.43
N ARG A 21 -3.79 9.52 -0.16
CA ARG A 21 -3.81 10.04 1.21
C ARG A 21 -5.06 9.61 1.97
N MET A 22 -6.21 9.66 1.34
CA MET A 22 -7.47 9.26 1.96
C MET A 22 -7.48 7.79 2.32
N THR A 23 -7.02 6.93 1.41
CA THR A 23 -6.91 5.48 1.65
C THR A 23 -5.97 5.19 2.82
N TYR A 24 -4.84 5.89 2.90
CA TYR A 24 -3.89 5.76 4.00
C TYR A 24 -4.54 6.05 5.36
N TRP A 25 -5.22 7.19 5.48
CA TRP A 25 -5.84 7.60 6.74
C TRP A 25 -7.09 6.79 7.08
N GLN A 26 -7.86 6.35 6.07
CA GLN A 26 -8.97 5.43 6.29
C GLN A 26 -8.49 4.10 6.89
N GLY A 27 -7.39 3.56 6.39
CA GLY A 27 -6.79 2.35 6.96
C GLY A 27 -6.40 2.54 8.43
N HIS A 28 -5.82 3.69 8.77
CA HIS A 28 -5.48 4.01 10.16
C HIS A 28 -6.72 4.18 11.03
N LEU A 29 -7.77 4.80 10.52
CA LEU A 29 -9.04 4.92 11.25
C LEU A 29 -9.64 3.55 11.52
N ILE A 30 -9.65 2.66 10.54
CA ILE A 30 -10.15 1.29 10.71
C ILE A 30 -9.34 0.56 11.78
N MET A 31 -8.01 0.67 11.75
CA MET A 31 -7.15 0.08 12.79
C MET A 31 -7.47 0.65 14.17
N ALA A 32 -7.69 1.97 14.27
CA ALA A 32 -8.02 2.61 15.53
C ALA A 32 -9.35 2.08 16.09
N VAL A 33 -10.35 1.88 15.24
CA VAL A 33 -11.65 1.33 15.65
C VAL A 33 -11.48 -0.11 16.12
N ILE A 34 -10.76 -0.94 15.40
CA ILE A 34 -10.55 -2.35 15.74
C ILE A 34 -9.77 -2.46 17.06
N PHE A 35 -8.60 -1.85 17.13
CA PHE A 35 -7.75 -1.96 18.32
C PHE A 35 -8.34 -1.22 19.53
N GLY A 36 -9.01 -0.11 19.28
CA GLY A 36 -9.72 0.62 20.34
C GLY A 36 -10.85 -0.19 20.96
N THR A 37 -11.63 -0.86 20.11
CA THR A 37 -12.71 -1.73 20.58
C THR A 37 -12.15 -2.90 21.39
N LEU A 38 -11.11 -3.56 20.89
CA LEU A 38 -10.46 -4.67 21.60
C LEU A 38 -9.89 -4.20 22.94
N ALA A 39 -9.20 -3.07 22.97
CA ALA A 39 -8.62 -2.53 24.20
C ALA A 39 -9.72 -2.17 25.22
N GLY A 40 -10.81 -1.55 24.76
CA GLY A 40 -11.94 -1.24 25.61
C GLY A 40 -12.59 -2.48 26.21
N LEU A 41 -12.77 -3.52 25.40
CA LEU A 41 -13.34 -4.80 25.87
C LEU A 41 -12.44 -5.48 26.90
N VAL A 42 -11.14 -5.45 26.72
CA VAL A 42 -10.18 -6.00 27.69
C VAL A 42 -10.29 -5.25 29.02
N LEU A 43 -10.38 -3.93 28.98
CA LEU A 43 -10.51 -3.12 30.20
C LEU A 43 -11.84 -3.40 30.92
N VAL A 44 -12.95 -3.58 30.19
CA VAL A 44 -14.24 -3.99 30.78
C VAL A 44 -14.12 -5.35 31.43
N TRP A 45 -13.49 -6.30 30.74
CA TRP A 45 -13.30 -7.66 31.25
C TRP A 45 -12.48 -7.67 32.55
N GLN A 46 -11.48 -6.78 32.65
CA GLN A 46 -10.67 -6.64 33.86
C GLN A 46 -11.35 -5.89 34.98
N GLY A 47 -12.56 -5.38 34.76
CA GLY A 47 -13.26 -4.58 35.74
C GLY A 47 -12.69 -3.18 35.93
N ASN A 48 -11.97 -2.66 34.94
CA ASN A 48 -11.39 -1.32 35.01
C ASN A 48 -12.49 -0.25 34.98
N PRO A 49 -12.47 0.75 35.89
CA PRO A 49 -13.50 1.79 35.94
C PRO A 49 -13.49 2.76 34.78
N TYR A 50 -12.42 2.74 33.97
CA TYR A 50 -12.23 3.66 32.82
C TYR A 50 -12.01 2.92 31.50
N PRO A 51 -12.99 2.11 31.02
CA PRO A 51 -12.79 1.32 29.79
C PRO A 51 -12.61 2.18 28.55
N VAL A 52 -13.09 3.43 28.55
CA VAL A 52 -12.96 4.36 27.44
C VAL A 52 -11.48 4.75 27.16
N MET A 53 -10.60 4.54 28.14
CA MET A 53 -9.17 4.81 27.95
C MET A 53 -8.52 3.87 26.94
N GLY A 54 -9.12 2.70 26.67
CA GLY A 54 -8.66 1.79 25.63
C GLY A 54 -8.79 2.40 24.24
N PRO A 55 -9.99 2.78 23.81
CA PRO A 55 -10.18 3.48 22.54
C PRO A 55 -9.37 4.76 22.40
N ILE A 56 -9.33 5.59 23.45
CA ILE A 56 -8.57 6.84 23.44
C ILE A 56 -7.08 6.56 23.25
N GLY A 57 -6.50 5.65 24.02
CA GLY A 57 -5.08 5.30 23.90
C GLY A 57 -4.75 4.72 22.54
N ALA A 58 -5.58 3.83 22.00
CA ALA A 58 -5.40 3.25 20.69
C ALA A 58 -5.48 4.32 19.60
N ALA A 59 -6.43 5.25 19.69
CA ALA A 59 -6.58 6.33 18.72
C ALA A 59 -5.33 7.24 18.69
N ILE A 60 -4.84 7.62 19.87
CA ILE A 60 -3.65 8.46 19.97
C ILE A 60 -2.42 7.73 19.42
N ALA A 61 -2.20 6.48 19.80
CA ALA A 61 -1.05 5.70 19.34
C ALA A 61 -1.05 5.51 17.82
N ILE A 62 -2.21 5.15 17.25
CA ILE A 62 -2.33 4.91 15.81
C ILE A 62 -2.21 6.22 15.04
N ALA A 63 -2.80 7.33 15.53
CA ALA A 63 -2.68 8.63 14.90
C ALA A 63 -1.21 9.11 14.91
N ALA A 64 -0.50 8.95 16.00
CA ALA A 64 0.90 9.31 16.11
C ALA A 64 1.78 8.50 15.16
N ARG A 65 1.57 7.18 15.12
CA ARG A 65 2.28 6.30 14.19
C ARG A 65 1.97 6.66 12.74
N GLY A 66 0.68 6.88 12.44
CA GLY A 66 0.25 7.25 11.10
C GLY A 66 0.88 8.56 10.63
N ALA A 67 0.90 9.58 11.48
CA ALA A 67 1.54 10.86 11.18
C ALA A 67 3.05 10.71 10.98
N PHE A 68 3.70 9.91 11.82
CA PHE A 68 5.14 9.69 11.74
C PHE A 68 5.56 9.00 10.44
N LEU A 69 4.77 8.03 9.98
CA LEU A 69 5.09 7.24 8.77
C LEU A 69 4.48 7.80 7.48
N ALA A 70 3.63 8.83 7.58
CA ALA A 70 2.89 9.34 6.42
C ALA A 70 3.80 9.86 5.32
N SER A 71 4.89 10.55 5.66
CA SER A 71 5.80 11.11 4.66
C SER A 71 6.45 10.03 3.81
N GLU A 72 6.83 8.90 4.38
CA GLU A 72 7.38 7.78 3.62
C GLU A 72 6.31 7.07 2.81
N ALA A 73 5.20 6.70 3.46
CA ALA A 73 4.13 5.93 2.82
C ALA A 73 3.50 6.69 1.65
N LEU A 74 3.30 8.00 1.79
CA LEU A 74 2.65 8.82 0.77
C LEU A 74 3.60 9.33 -0.31
N SER A 75 4.92 9.15 -0.14
CA SER A 75 5.91 9.51 -1.17
C SER A 75 6.17 8.38 -2.16
N ASP A 76 5.71 7.18 -1.88
CA ASP A 76 5.92 6.03 -2.76
C ASP A 76 5.17 6.22 -4.08
N VAL A 77 5.91 6.10 -5.18
CA VAL A 77 5.36 6.17 -6.53
C VAL A 77 5.83 4.96 -7.32
N TRP A 78 4.89 4.26 -7.92
CA TRP A 78 5.18 3.18 -8.85
C TRP A 78 4.91 3.66 -10.27
N LYS A 79 5.79 3.35 -11.19
CA LYS A 79 5.67 3.74 -12.59
C LYS A 79 5.62 2.50 -13.47
N LEU A 80 4.61 2.44 -14.31
CA LEU A 80 4.46 1.38 -15.30
C LEU A 80 4.99 1.90 -16.64
N THR A 81 5.99 1.22 -17.18
CA THR A 81 6.49 1.47 -18.53
C THR A 81 6.01 0.37 -19.48
N GLU A 82 6.41 0.44 -20.73
CA GLU A 82 6.06 -0.59 -21.71
C GLU A 82 6.72 -1.93 -21.43
N ARG A 83 7.80 -1.95 -20.64
CA ARG A 83 8.63 -3.13 -20.43
C ARG A 83 8.73 -3.58 -18.98
N ARG A 84 8.53 -2.68 -18.04
CA ARG A 84 8.78 -2.98 -16.63
C ARG A 84 7.95 -2.11 -15.69
N LEU A 85 7.88 -2.57 -14.46
CA LEU A 85 7.26 -1.85 -13.37
C LEU A 85 8.37 -1.31 -12.47
N LEU A 86 8.45 -0.01 -12.32
CA LEU A 86 9.44 0.68 -11.50
C LEU A 86 8.82 1.10 -10.18
N GLY A 87 9.49 0.81 -9.08
CA GLY A 87 9.00 1.11 -7.75
C GLY A 87 9.99 1.87 -6.88
N PRO A 88 9.57 2.28 -5.68
CA PRO A 88 10.45 2.94 -4.72
C PRO A 88 11.58 2.01 -4.30
N GLY A 89 12.69 2.60 -3.84
CA GLY A 89 13.86 1.83 -3.43
C GLY A 89 14.60 1.19 -4.60
N ALA A 90 14.57 1.81 -5.77
CA ALA A 90 15.23 1.34 -6.99
C ALA A 90 14.72 -0.03 -7.47
N ARG A 91 13.46 -0.37 -7.18
CA ARG A 91 12.84 -1.60 -7.66
C ARG A 91 12.57 -1.50 -9.17
N SER A 92 12.96 -2.53 -9.88
CA SER A 92 12.69 -2.65 -11.31
C SER A 92 12.29 -4.09 -11.60
N ILE A 93 11.04 -4.28 -12.00
CA ILE A 93 10.48 -5.62 -12.24
C ILE A 93 10.09 -5.69 -13.71
N PRO A 94 10.81 -6.48 -14.53
CA PRO A 94 10.41 -6.66 -15.94
C PRO A 94 9.01 -7.28 -16.00
N LEU A 95 8.17 -6.78 -16.89
CA LEU A 95 6.81 -7.30 -17.06
C LEU A 95 6.80 -8.78 -17.40
N SER A 96 7.81 -9.25 -18.15
CA SER A 96 7.96 -10.67 -18.47
C SER A 96 8.19 -11.56 -17.23
N GLN A 97 8.63 -10.99 -16.11
CA GLN A 97 8.86 -11.70 -14.86
C GLN A 97 7.67 -11.67 -13.92
N ILE A 98 6.63 -10.92 -14.23
CA ILE A 98 5.44 -10.82 -13.40
C ILE A 98 4.47 -11.95 -13.79
N ALA A 99 4.14 -12.80 -12.82
CA ALA A 99 3.18 -13.89 -13.01
C ALA A 99 1.75 -13.36 -12.93
N LEU A 100 1.47 -12.51 -11.94
CA LEU A 100 0.15 -11.91 -11.77
C LEU A 100 0.21 -10.64 -10.93
N ALA A 101 -0.83 -9.82 -11.08
CA ALA A 101 -1.11 -8.65 -10.25
C ALA A 101 -2.53 -8.80 -9.70
N ARG A 102 -2.68 -8.72 -8.38
CA ARG A 102 -3.95 -9.00 -7.71
C ARG A 102 -4.27 -7.89 -6.72
N ALA A 103 -5.49 -7.36 -6.79
CA ALA A 103 -5.96 -6.35 -5.86
C ALA A 103 -6.51 -6.98 -4.58
N PHE A 104 -6.17 -6.38 -3.43
CA PHE A 104 -6.66 -6.79 -2.13
C PHE A 104 -6.68 -5.60 -1.18
N LEU A 105 -7.87 -5.17 -0.76
CA LEU A 105 -8.07 -4.11 0.26
C LEU A 105 -7.20 -2.86 0.05
N GLY A 106 -7.25 -2.28 -1.13
CA GLY A 106 -6.50 -1.07 -1.44
C GLY A 106 -5.02 -1.30 -1.74
N THR A 107 -4.62 -2.55 -1.88
CA THR A 107 -3.25 -2.96 -2.18
C THR A 107 -3.25 -3.82 -3.44
N VAL A 108 -2.22 -3.69 -4.27
CA VAL A 108 -1.97 -4.60 -5.37
C VAL A 108 -0.75 -5.45 -5.02
N GLN A 109 -0.93 -6.76 -5.03
CA GLN A 109 0.16 -7.70 -4.85
C GLN A 109 0.70 -8.11 -6.22
N ILE A 110 1.97 -7.84 -6.44
CA ILE A 110 2.69 -8.28 -7.63
C ILE A 110 3.45 -9.56 -7.27
N VAL A 111 3.15 -10.64 -7.98
CA VAL A 111 3.83 -11.92 -7.78
C VAL A 111 4.67 -12.19 -9.02
N THR A 112 5.98 -12.36 -8.81
CA THR A 112 6.89 -12.67 -9.90
C THR A 112 6.94 -14.18 -10.17
N ARG A 113 7.48 -14.56 -11.31
CA ARG A 113 7.63 -15.97 -11.66
C ARG A 113 8.59 -16.71 -10.74
N SER A 114 9.52 -15.98 -10.13
CA SER A 114 10.45 -16.53 -9.13
C SER A 114 9.81 -16.72 -7.74
N GLY A 115 8.59 -16.23 -7.54
CA GLY A 115 7.88 -16.30 -6.28
C GLY A 115 8.02 -15.08 -5.39
N ASP A 116 8.79 -14.08 -5.80
CA ASP A 116 8.88 -12.82 -5.06
C ASP A 116 7.56 -12.07 -5.09
N LYS A 117 7.27 -11.35 -4.01
CA LYS A 117 6.04 -10.58 -3.86
C LYS A 117 6.38 -9.13 -3.55
N HIS A 118 5.70 -8.23 -4.24
CA HIS A 118 5.80 -6.79 -4.01
C HIS A 118 4.41 -6.23 -3.77
N LEU A 119 4.31 -5.23 -2.90
CA LEU A 119 3.02 -4.63 -2.56
C LEU A 119 3.00 -3.16 -2.95
N ILE A 120 2.01 -2.78 -3.73
CA ILE A 120 1.67 -1.38 -4.00
C ILE A 120 0.53 -1.02 -3.06
N LYS A 121 0.83 -0.22 -2.04
CA LYS A 121 -0.08 0.04 -0.92
C LYS A 121 -0.83 1.36 -1.08
N TYR A 122 -1.94 1.47 -0.36
CA TYR A 122 -2.71 2.71 -0.20
C TYR A 122 -3.23 3.27 -1.52
N LEU A 123 -3.72 2.39 -2.39
CA LEU A 123 -4.29 2.77 -3.68
C LEU A 123 -5.77 3.10 -3.52
N GLY A 124 -6.20 4.22 -4.12
CA GLY A 124 -7.60 4.57 -4.18
C GLY A 124 -8.40 3.66 -5.08
N ASP A 125 -7.77 3.11 -6.12
CA ASP A 125 -8.38 2.17 -7.06
C ASP A 125 -7.44 0.98 -7.32
N ALA A 126 -7.36 0.10 -6.34
CA ALA A 126 -6.48 -1.07 -6.44
C ALA A 126 -6.92 -2.02 -7.57
N ALA A 127 -8.23 -2.22 -7.75
CA ALA A 127 -8.74 -3.10 -8.80
C ALA A 127 -8.37 -2.58 -10.19
N GLY A 128 -8.54 -1.29 -10.44
CA GLY A 128 -8.17 -0.67 -11.71
C GLY A 128 -6.66 -0.72 -11.94
N THR A 129 -5.86 -0.52 -10.90
CA THR A 129 -4.41 -0.63 -10.98
C THR A 129 -3.98 -2.06 -11.34
N ALA A 130 -4.54 -3.06 -10.67
CA ALA A 130 -4.24 -4.46 -10.95
C ALA A 130 -4.62 -4.84 -12.38
N GLN A 131 -5.77 -4.36 -12.86
CA GLN A 131 -6.24 -4.61 -14.21
C GLN A 131 -5.31 -3.96 -15.25
N ARG A 132 -4.85 -2.75 -14.99
CA ARG A 132 -3.94 -2.05 -15.89
C ARG A 132 -2.58 -2.75 -15.99
N ILE A 133 -2.04 -3.19 -14.87
CA ILE A 133 -0.80 -3.97 -14.85
C ILE A 133 -1.00 -5.31 -15.56
N GLY A 134 -2.12 -5.99 -15.29
CA GLY A 134 -2.46 -7.25 -15.95
C GLY A 134 -2.55 -7.12 -17.48
N SER A 135 -3.13 -6.02 -17.96
CA SER A 135 -3.21 -5.74 -19.40
C SER A 135 -1.81 -5.52 -20.00
N ALA A 136 -0.93 -4.83 -19.27
CA ALA A 136 0.44 -4.62 -19.72
C ALA A 136 1.22 -5.95 -19.78
N ILE A 137 1.01 -6.85 -18.84
CA ILE A 137 1.62 -8.19 -18.85
C ILE A 137 1.14 -8.97 -20.07
N GLY A 138 -0.17 -8.93 -20.35
CA GLY A 138 -0.74 -9.60 -21.52
C GLY A 138 -0.18 -9.08 -22.84
N ALA A 139 0.12 -7.79 -22.92
CA ALA A 139 0.71 -7.19 -24.11
C ALA A 139 2.16 -7.65 -24.39
N GLN A 140 2.85 -8.17 -23.37
CA GLN A 140 4.20 -8.71 -23.50
C GLN A 140 4.21 -10.19 -23.92
N ALA A 141 3.07 -10.85 -23.84
CA ALA A 141 2.99 -12.28 -24.17
C ALA A 141 3.02 -12.53 -25.68
#